data_3e07f73b0eeb3dd0f91cb3597cc30541
#
_entry.id   3e07f73b0eeb3dd0f91cb3597cc30541
#
_cell.length_a   1.000
_cell.length_b   1.000
_cell.length_c   1.000
_cell.angle_alpha   90.00
_cell.angle_beta   90.00
_cell.angle_gamma   90.00
#
_symmetry.space_group_name_H-M   'P 1'
#
loop_
_entity.id
_entity.type
_entity.pdbx_description
1 polymer ?
#
loop_
_entity_poly.entity_id
_entity_poly.type
_entity_poly.pdbx_seq_one_letter_code
_entity_poly.pdbx_strand_id
1 'polypeptide(L)'
;EDLTRLLAVNFNALLEAQPDAAAQGWGPIVGVTGDDGLFTEIYGQPTAASVIEFLLWNPLNPNAVISCVTRARENARSVREQISSEMWERINRLYFRVKDADRAAVMRNPHEFSLLVRDGSQGFQGVTLTTLSHGEGYEFIRLGHHLERADKTTRILAAKYAYISRLPATSSETSLQLIALLRS
;
A
#
# COMPACT_ATOMS: atom_id res chain seq x y z
N GLU A 1 2.95 -2.74 2.31
CA GLU A 1 2.44 -3.97 1.69
C GLU A 1 1.02 -3.77 1.18
N ASP A 2 0.07 -3.41 2.02
CA ASP A 2 -1.36 -3.31 1.69
C ASP A 2 -1.64 -2.31 0.57
N LEU A 3 -0.96 -1.16 0.56
CA LEU A 3 -1.12 -0.16 -0.50
C LEU A 3 -0.71 -0.70 -1.89
N THR A 4 0.40 -1.43 -1.98
CA THR A 4 0.83 -2.00 -3.27
C THR A 4 -0.08 -3.14 -3.73
N ARG A 5 -0.65 -3.89 -2.80
CA ARG A 5 -1.67 -4.91 -3.10
C ARG A 5 -2.94 -4.26 -3.62
N LEU A 6 -3.43 -3.22 -2.94
CA LEU A 6 -4.59 -2.44 -3.37
C LEU A 6 -4.41 -1.90 -4.80
N LEU A 7 -3.24 -1.31 -5.08
CA LEU A 7 -2.91 -0.82 -6.42
C LEU A 7 -2.90 -1.93 -7.47
N ALA A 8 -2.24 -3.08 -7.20
CA ALA A 8 -2.14 -4.16 -8.16
C ALA A 8 -3.51 -4.78 -8.49
N VAL A 9 -4.38 -4.97 -7.49
CA VAL A 9 -5.73 -5.51 -7.69
C VAL A 9 -6.59 -4.53 -8.50
N ASN A 10 -6.58 -3.25 -8.16
CA ASN A 10 -7.40 -2.25 -8.86
C ASN A 10 -6.86 -1.90 -10.25
N PHE A 11 -5.54 -1.92 -10.45
CA PHE A 11 -4.93 -1.65 -11.75
C PHE A 11 -5.44 -2.63 -12.81
N ASN A 12 -5.42 -3.93 -12.53
CA ASN A 12 -5.93 -4.93 -13.47
C ASN A 12 -7.43 -4.74 -13.76
N ALA A 13 -8.23 -4.51 -12.71
CA ALA A 13 -9.66 -4.29 -12.84
C ALA A 13 -10.00 -3.03 -13.68
N LEU A 14 -9.21 -1.98 -13.54
CA LEU A 14 -9.43 -0.72 -14.26
C LEU A 14 -8.89 -0.73 -15.69
N LEU A 15 -7.89 -1.56 -15.99
CA LEU A 15 -7.44 -1.78 -17.37
C LEU A 15 -8.49 -2.50 -18.23
N GLU A 16 -9.28 -3.37 -17.61
CA GLU A 16 -10.36 -4.12 -18.27
C GLU A 16 -11.68 -3.33 -18.35
N ALA A 17 -11.77 -2.21 -17.62
CA ALA A 17 -12.97 -1.39 -17.56
C ALA A 17 -13.09 -0.47 -18.78
N GLN A 18 -14.32 -0.05 -19.10
CA GLN A 18 -14.54 1.00 -20.09
C GLN A 18 -13.92 2.32 -19.66
N PRO A 19 -13.47 3.21 -20.59
CA PRO A 19 -12.72 4.43 -20.28
C PRO A 19 -13.35 5.32 -19.21
N ASP A 20 -14.66 5.50 -19.23
CA ASP A 20 -15.38 6.35 -18.27
C ASP A 20 -15.42 5.71 -16.87
N ALA A 21 -15.59 4.39 -16.79
CA ALA A 21 -15.57 3.64 -15.54
C ALA A 21 -14.14 3.58 -14.96
N ALA A 22 -13.13 3.44 -15.82
CA ALA A 22 -11.74 3.49 -15.42
C ALA A 22 -11.36 4.86 -14.83
N ALA A 23 -11.76 5.96 -15.44
CA ALA A 23 -11.51 7.31 -14.92
C ALA A 23 -12.12 7.52 -13.52
N GLN A 24 -13.33 7.02 -13.28
CA GLN A 24 -14.01 7.14 -11.98
C GLN A 24 -13.45 6.17 -10.92
N GLY A 25 -12.82 5.08 -11.33
CA GLY A 25 -12.31 4.04 -10.43
C GLY A 25 -11.02 4.42 -9.67
N TRP A 26 -10.25 5.40 -10.14
CA TRP A 26 -8.99 5.80 -9.51
C TRP A 26 -9.15 6.67 -8.27
N GLY A 27 -10.19 7.51 -8.21
CA GLY A 27 -10.47 8.37 -7.06
C GLY A 27 -10.60 7.61 -5.73
N PRO A 28 -11.45 6.57 -5.65
CA PRO A 28 -11.59 5.78 -4.43
C PRO A 28 -10.29 5.15 -3.90
N ILE A 29 -9.32 4.88 -4.77
CA ILE A 29 -8.02 4.32 -4.37
C ILE A 29 -7.21 5.34 -3.57
N VAL A 30 -7.23 6.60 -3.97
CA VAL A 30 -6.62 7.71 -3.21
C VAL A 30 -7.33 7.86 -1.86
N GLY A 31 -8.67 7.78 -1.84
CA GLY A 31 -9.48 7.90 -0.63
C GLY A 31 -9.16 6.87 0.45
N VAL A 32 -8.72 5.67 0.07
CA VAL A 32 -8.28 4.65 1.05
C VAL A 32 -7.08 5.12 1.88
N THR A 33 -6.20 5.96 1.33
CA THR A 33 -5.06 6.52 2.08
C THR A 33 -5.44 7.71 2.95
N GLY A 34 -6.58 8.34 2.70
CA GLY A 34 -7.03 9.56 3.38
C GLY A 34 -6.32 10.84 2.91
N ASP A 35 -5.67 10.78 1.75
CA ASP A 35 -4.84 11.87 1.22
C ASP A 35 -5.51 12.58 0.03
N ASP A 36 -6.85 12.49 -0.11
CA ASP A 36 -7.61 13.08 -1.23
C ASP A 36 -7.37 14.57 -1.42
N GLY A 37 -7.33 15.33 -0.31
CA GLY A 37 -7.09 16.77 -0.34
C GLY A 37 -5.73 17.09 -0.95
N LEU A 38 -4.68 16.45 -0.46
CA LEU A 38 -3.31 16.62 -0.95
C LEU A 38 -3.18 16.16 -2.41
N PHE A 39 -3.80 15.04 -2.76
CA PHE A 39 -3.80 14.57 -4.14
C PHE A 39 -4.43 15.58 -5.09
N THR A 40 -5.60 16.09 -4.73
CA THR A 40 -6.35 17.06 -5.56
C THR A 40 -5.58 18.36 -5.74
N GLU A 41 -4.89 18.82 -4.70
CA GLU A 41 -4.03 19.99 -4.74
C GLU A 41 -2.88 19.84 -5.73
N ILE A 42 -2.25 18.66 -5.79
CA ILE A 42 -1.06 18.40 -6.61
C ILE A 42 -1.43 18.04 -8.06
N TYR A 43 -2.41 17.17 -8.25
CA TYR A 43 -2.69 16.51 -9.52
C TYR A 43 -4.05 16.86 -10.12
N GLY A 44 -4.99 17.41 -9.35
CA GLY A 44 -6.36 17.65 -9.78
C GLY A 44 -7.15 16.36 -9.96
N GLN A 45 -7.54 16.04 -11.21
CA GLN A 45 -8.33 14.84 -11.50
C GLN A 45 -7.46 13.57 -11.49
N PRO A 46 -7.96 12.46 -10.90
CA PRO A 46 -7.23 11.23 -10.81
C PRO A 46 -7.13 10.51 -12.16
N THR A 47 -5.91 10.15 -12.53
CA THR A 47 -5.57 9.27 -13.64
C THR A 47 -4.72 8.11 -13.15
N ALA A 48 -4.61 7.04 -13.92
CA ALA A 48 -3.72 5.92 -13.58
C ALA A 48 -2.30 6.40 -13.24
N ALA A 49 -1.74 7.27 -14.10
CA ALA A 49 -0.39 7.79 -13.95
C ALA A 49 -0.22 8.62 -12.67
N SER A 50 -1.13 9.59 -12.44
CA SER A 50 -1.05 10.47 -11.27
C SER A 50 -1.26 9.72 -9.95
N VAL A 51 -2.17 8.74 -9.93
CA VAL A 51 -2.44 7.95 -8.72
C VAL A 51 -1.26 7.01 -8.40
N ILE A 52 -0.70 6.33 -9.40
CA ILE A 52 0.47 5.48 -9.19
C ILE A 52 1.67 6.32 -8.72
N GLU A 53 1.96 7.45 -9.37
CA GLU A 53 3.06 8.34 -8.95
C GLU A 53 2.85 8.84 -7.53
N PHE A 54 1.64 9.30 -7.19
CA PHE A 54 1.30 9.81 -5.87
C PHE A 54 1.46 8.76 -4.76
N LEU A 55 0.96 7.56 -4.99
CA LEU A 55 0.94 6.51 -3.99
C LEU A 55 2.27 5.76 -3.86
N LEU A 56 3.09 5.75 -4.91
CA LEU A 56 4.37 5.04 -4.86
C LEU A 56 5.56 5.94 -4.55
N TRP A 57 5.66 7.12 -5.17
CA TRP A 57 6.91 7.90 -5.18
C TRP A 57 6.81 9.36 -4.77
N ASN A 58 5.62 9.95 -4.68
CA ASN A 58 5.54 11.36 -4.32
C ASN A 58 5.99 11.58 -2.86
N PRO A 59 7.08 12.34 -2.62
CA PRO A 59 7.63 12.53 -1.27
C PRO A 59 6.74 13.43 -0.39
N LEU A 60 5.85 14.22 -0.99
CA LEU A 60 4.87 15.02 -0.25
C LEU A 60 3.76 14.15 0.35
N ASN A 61 3.52 12.97 -0.24
CA ASN A 61 2.59 12.00 0.33
C ASN A 61 3.27 11.20 1.45
N PRO A 62 2.88 11.41 2.72
CA PRO A 62 3.45 10.68 3.83
C PRO A 62 3.15 9.17 3.79
N ASN A 63 2.11 8.76 3.07
CA ASN A 63 1.69 7.38 2.90
C ASN A 63 2.24 6.72 1.63
N ALA A 64 3.00 7.45 0.79
CA ALA A 64 3.65 6.86 -0.37
C ALA A 64 4.59 5.72 0.03
N VAL A 65 4.70 4.71 -0.83
CA VAL A 65 5.56 3.54 -0.56
C VAL A 65 6.99 3.97 -0.27
N ILE A 66 7.57 4.88 -1.07
CA ILE A 66 8.92 5.39 -0.82
C ILE A 66 9.04 6.12 0.51
N SER A 67 8.04 6.91 0.90
CA SER A 67 8.02 7.65 2.18
C SER A 67 7.94 6.68 3.37
N CYS A 68 7.10 5.65 3.27
CA CYS A 68 6.96 4.62 4.30
C CYS A 68 8.25 3.82 4.48
N VAL A 69 8.86 3.35 3.38
CA VAL A 69 10.09 2.55 3.45
C VAL A 69 11.28 3.39 3.92
N THR A 70 11.35 4.66 3.52
CA THR A 70 12.36 5.60 4.01
C THR A 70 12.25 5.77 5.53
N ARG A 71 11.04 6.06 6.04
CA ARG A 71 10.81 6.19 7.49
C ARG A 71 11.10 4.90 8.25
N ALA A 72 10.68 3.76 7.72
CA ALA A 72 10.97 2.46 8.34
C ALA A 72 12.48 2.23 8.45
N ARG A 73 13.25 2.57 7.41
CA ARG A 73 14.71 2.49 7.44
C ARG A 73 15.34 3.45 8.46
N GLU A 74 14.87 4.70 8.52
CA GLU A 74 15.39 5.68 9.49
C GLU A 74 15.03 5.28 10.93
N ASN A 75 13.82 4.75 11.16
CA ASN A 75 13.45 4.18 12.46
C ASN A 75 14.36 3.00 12.85
N ALA A 76 14.61 2.07 11.92
CA ALA A 76 15.53 0.97 12.16
C ALA A 76 16.97 1.46 12.44
N ARG A 77 17.40 2.53 11.78
CA ARG A 77 18.70 3.14 12.05
C ARG A 77 18.80 3.73 13.46
N SER A 78 17.73 4.38 13.93
CA SER A 78 17.70 5.01 15.27
C SER A 78 17.77 3.99 16.43
N VAL A 79 17.36 2.75 16.17
CA VAL A 79 17.37 1.65 17.14
C VAL A 79 18.31 0.51 16.73
N ARG A 80 19.38 0.83 15.98
CA ARG A 80 20.28 -0.13 15.36
C ARG A 80 20.83 -1.17 16.34
N GLU A 81 21.12 -0.74 17.57
CA GLU A 81 21.67 -1.58 18.65
C GLU A 81 20.63 -2.57 19.24
N GLN A 82 19.35 -2.35 18.94
CA GLN A 82 18.24 -3.17 19.48
C GLN A 82 17.69 -4.16 18.46
N ILE A 83 18.10 -4.05 17.19
CA ILE A 83 17.66 -4.94 16.11
C ILE A 83 18.79 -5.83 15.60
N SER A 84 18.45 -6.97 15.02
CA SER A 84 19.43 -7.85 14.42
C SER A 84 20.06 -7.28 13.15
N SER A 85 21.23 -7.81 12.76
CA SER A 85 21.88 -7.44 11.49
C SER A 85 21.03 -7.83 10.29
N GLU A 86 20.34 -8.94 10.36
CA GLU A 86 19.43 -9.44 9.33
C GLU A 86 18.23 -8.50 9.13
N MET A 87 17.66 -7.97 10.22
CA MET A 87 16.60 -6.97 10.13
C MET A 87 17.08 -5.70 9.41
N TRP A 88 18.26 -5.20 9.79
CA TRP A 88 18.88 -4.05 9.16
C TRP A 88 19.15 -4.27 7.67
N GLU A 89 19.70 -5.41 7.30
CA GLU A 89 19.95 -5.76 5.89
C GLU A 89 18.67 -5.85 5.07
N ARG A 90 17.62 -6.44 5.63
CA ARG A 90 16.32 -6.59 4.96
C ARG A 90 15.67 -5.24 4.66
N ILE A 91 15.62 -4.34 5.66
CA ILE A 91 15.02 -3.01 5.43
C ILE A 91 15.84 -2.16 4.45
N ASN A 92 17.18 -2.21 4.51
CA ASN A 92 18.02 -1.54 3.54
C ASN A 92 17.81 -2.08 2.12
N ARG A 93 17.78 -3.40 1.96
CA ARG A 93 17.53 -4.03 0.66
C ARG A 93 16.19 -3.60 0.08
N LEU A 94 15.13 -3.61 0.89
CA LEU A 94 13.82 -3.14 0.46
C LEU A 94 13.86 -1.66 0.05
N TYR A 95 14.48 -0.81 0.86
CA TYR A 95 14.62 0.61 0.57
C TYR A 95 15.29 0.85 -0.79
N PHE A 96 16.45 0.25 -1.05
CA PHE A 96 17.15 0.45 -2.32
C PHE A 96 16.37 -0.12 -3.50
N ARG A 97 15.75 -1.28 -3.37
CA ARG A 97 14.92 -1.84 -4.44
C ARG A 97 13.71 -0.96 -4.79
N VAL A 98 13.10 -0.32 -3.80
CA VAL A 98 12.00 0.63 -4.03
C VAL A 98 12.51 1.92 -4.63
N LYS A 99 13.60 2.46 -4.10
CA LYS A 99 14.21 3.72 -4.56
C LYS A 99 14.69 3.64 -6.00
N ASP A 100 15.36 2.54 -6.35
CA ASP A 100 16.02 2.34 -7.64
C ASP A 100 15.12 1.64 -8.67
N ALA A 101 13.82 1.44 -8.35
CA ALA A 101 12.86 0.81 -9.25
C ALA A 101 12.69 1.62 -10.55
N ASP A 102 12.66 0.91 -11.68
CA ASP A 102 12.33 1.53 -12.98
C ASP A 102 10.87 1.97 -13.00
N ARG A 103 10.65 3.26 -12.82
CA ARG A 103 9.31 3.85 -12.79
C ARG A 103 8.52 3.58 -14.06
N ALA A 104 9.17 3.59 -15.23
CA ALA A 104 8.51 3.31 -16.49
C ALA A 104 8.03 1.86 -16.58
N ALA A 105 8.83 0.91 -16.08
CA ALA A 105 8.41 -0.49 -15.99
C ALA A 105 7.24 -0.67 -15.01
N VAL A 106 7.30 -0.04 -13.85
CA VAL A 106 6.21 -0.11 -12.85
C VAL A 106 4.92 0.52 -13.37
N MET A 107 5.00 1.62 -14.13
CA MET A 107 3.84 2.25 -14.76
C MET A 107 3.16 1.32 -15.78
N ARG A 108 3.93 0.49 -16.48
CA ARG A 108 3.39 -0.50 -17.42
C ARG A 108 2.80 -1.72 -16.72
N ASN A 109 3.43 -2.17 -15.63
CA ASN A 109 2.99 -3.34 -14.88
C ASN A 109 3.34 -3.19 -13.37
N PRO A 110 2.42 -2.61 -12.56
CA PRO A 110 2.65 -2.42 -11.13
C PRO A 110 2.62 -3.73 -10.32
N HIS A 111 2.21 -4.84 -10.91
CA HIS A 111 2.11 -6.12 -10.22
C HIS A 111 3.47 -6.62 -9.71
N GLU A 112 4.50 -6.61 -10.56
CA GLU A 112 5.86 -7.03 -10.16
C GLU A 112 6.42 -6.17 -9.04
N PHE A 113 6.18 -4.86 -9.08
CA PHE A 113 6.57 -3.96 -8.00
C PHE A 113 5.80 -4.26 -6.69
N SER A 114 4.52 -4.59 -6.79
CA SER A 114 3.73 -5.04 -5.64
C SER A 114 4.30 -6.31 -5.01
N LEU A 115 4.69 -7.28 -5.83
CA LEU A 115 5.37 -8.50 -5.37
C LEU A 115 6.70 -8.19 -4.67
N LEU A 116 7.51 -7.30 -5.25
CA LEU A 116 8.77 -6.86 -4.67
C LEU A 116 8.60 -6.27 -3.27
N VAL A 117 7.63 -5.36 -3.10
CA VAL A 117 7.35 -4.72 -1.80
C VAL A 117 6.80 -5.73 -0.80
N ARG A 118 5.89 -6.60 -1.23
CA ARG A 118 5.31 -7.66 -0.40
C ARG A 118 6.40 -8.61 0.11
N ASP A 119 7.22 -9.14 -0.78
CA ASP A 119 8.27 -10.09 -0.43
C ASP A 119 9.33 -9.45 0.50
N GLY A 120 9.65 -8.17 0.27
CA GLY A 120 10.52 -7.41 1.15
C GLY A 120 9.93 -7.22 2.55
N SER A 121 8.65 -6.87 2.64
CA SER A 121 7.93 -6.70 3.90
C SER A 121 7.80 -8.02 4.67
N GLN A 122 7.37 -9.09 3.99
CA GLN A 122 7.25 -10.43 4.59
C GLN A 122 8.62 -10.99 5.01
N GLY A 123 9.66 -10.75 4.20
CA GLY A 123 11.02 -11.12 4.56
C GLY A 123 11.52 -10.37 5.80
N PHE A 124 11.17 -9.09 5.98
CA PHE A 124 11.47 -8.35 7.21
C PHE A 124 10.73 -8.92 8.42
N GLN A 125 9.44 -9.21 8.29
CA GLN A 125 8.65 -9.84 9.36
C GLN A 125 9.21 -11.21 9.76
N GLY A 126 9.60 -12.03 8.77
CA GLY A 126 10.18 -13.35 9.02
C GLY A 126 11.50 -13.29 9.81
N VAL A 127 12.42 -12.39 9.45
CA VAL A 127 13.67 -12.25 10.20
C VAL A 127 13.43 -11.63 11.58
N THR A 128 12.48 -10.71 11.72
CA THR A 128 12.08 -10.15 13.01
C THR A 128 11.64 -11.27 13.97
N LEU A 129 10.77 -12.17 13.49
CA LEU A 129 10.25 -13.29 14.28
C LEU A 129 11.35 -14.27 14.72
N THR A 130 12.38 -14.47 13.88
CA THR A 130 13.39 -15.51 14.11
C THR A 130 14.67 -15.00 14.77
N THR A 131 14.96 -13.71 14.70
CA THR A 131 16.24 -13.15 15.16
C THR A 131 16.13 -12.12 16.27
N LEU A 132 14.94 -11.54 16.50
CA LEU A 132 14.74 -10.59 17.59
C LEU A 132 14.29 -11.33 18.85
N SER A 133 14.92 -11.02 19.99
CA SER A 133 14.46 -11.50 21.29
C SER A 133 13.02 -11.06 21.56
N HIS A 134 12.19 -11.99 22.03
CA HIS A 134 10.75 -11.75 22.28
C HIS A 134 10.54 -10.95 23.59
N GLY A 135 11.21 -9.80 23.69
CA GLY A 135 11.06 -8.84 24.76
C GLY A 135 10.17 -7.67 24.37
N GLU A 136 10.30 -6.57 25.10
CA GLU A 136 9.48 -5.36 24.94
C GLU A 136 9.54 -4.81 23.50
N GLY A 137 10.73 -4.72 22.90
CA GLY A 137 10.89 -4.24 21.52
C GLY A 137 10.13 -5.07 20.49
N TYR A 138 10.12 -6.41 20.66
CA TYR A 138 9.35 -7.31 19.80
C TYR A 138 7.84 -7.05 19.93
N GLU A 139 7.33 -6.86 21.16
CA GLU A 139 5.92 -6.58 21.37
C GLU A 139 5.49 -5.21 20.81
N PHE A 140 6.35 -4.18 20.87
CA PHE A 140 6.08 -2.92 20.22
C PHE A 140 6.04 -3.01 18.68
N ILE A 141 6.89 -3.83 18.07
CA ILE A 141 6.83 -4.09 16.62
C ILE A 141 5.52 -4.80 16.27
N ARG A 142 5.09 -5.78 17.05
CA ARG A 142 3.81 -6.47 16.86
C ARG A 142 2.63 -5.52 17.01
N LEU A 143 2.64 -4.69 18.04
CA LEU A 143 1.60 -3.68 18.27
C LEU A 143 1.48 -2.74 17.06
N GLY A 144 2.60 -2.21 16.56
CA GLY A 144 2.62 -1.35 15.37
C GLY A 144 2.04 -2.04 14.15
N HIS A 145 2.42 -3.30 13.92
CA HIS A 145 1.89 -4.10 12.81
C HIS A 145 0.38 -4.33 12.91
N HIS A 146 -0.14 -4.63 14.10
CA HIS A 146 -1.58 -4.83 14.29
C HIS A 146 -2.38 -3.53 14.19
N LEU A 147 -1.85 -2.42 14.68
CA LEU A 147 -2.47 -1.10 14.55
C LEU A 147 -2.57 -0.66 13.09
N GLU A 148 -1.48 -0.80 12.34
CA GLU A 148 -1.47 -0.47 10.91
C GLU A 148 -2.47 -1.35 10.15
N ARG A 149 -2.51 -2.64 10.44
CA ARG A 149 -3.45 -3.56 9.81
C ARG A 149 -4.91 -3.23 10.13
N ALA A 150 -5.21 -2.84 11.36
CA ALA A 150 -6.54 -2.40 11.78
C ALA A 150 -6.95 -1.10 11.05
N ASP A 151 -6.06 -0.11 10.99
CA ASP A 151 -6.29 1.15 10.26
C ASP A 151 -6.56 0.89 8.77
N LYS A 152 -5.73 0.10 8.10
CA LYS A 152 -5.93 -0.21 6.67
C LYS A 152 -7.22 -0.98 6.41
N THR A 153 -7.52 -1.99 7.24
CA THR A 153 -8.77 -2.76 7.11
C THR A 153 -9.99 -1.87 7.25
N THR A 154 -10.03 -0.98 8.25
CA THR A 154 -11.16 -0.07 8.45
C THR A 154 -11.31 0.94 7.33
N ARG A 155 -10.23 1.48 6.78
CA ARG A 155 -10.25 2.40 5.62
C ARG A 155 -10.75 1.72 4.36
N ILE A 156 -10.27 0.51 4.06
CA ILE A 156 -10.75 -0.29 2.91
C ILE A 156 -12.24 -0.58 3.06
N LEU A 157 -12.69 -1.01 4.24
CA LEU A 157 -14.10 -1.26 4.52
C LEU A 157 -14.94 0.00 4.35
N ALA A 158 -14.50 1.15 4.90
CA ALA A 158 -15.22 2.41 4.79
C ALA A 158 -15.35 2.88 3.32
N ALA A 159 -14.26 2.83 2.55
CA ALA A 159 -14.25 3.22 1.15
C ALA A 159 -15.14 2.30 0.30
N LYS A 160 -15.06 0.99 0.50
CA LYS A 160 -15.89 0.02 -0.22
C LYS A 160 -17.36 0.08 0.19
N TYR A 161 -17.64 0.27 1.48
CA TYR A 161 -19.01 0.44 1.96
C TYR A 161 -19.67 1.69 1.36
N ALA A 162 -18.96 2.80 1.31
CA ALA A 162 -19.45 4.03 0.69
C ALA A 162 -19.76 3.86 -0.81
N TYR A 163 -19.03 3.01 -1.50
CA TYR A 163 -19.31 2.65 -2.89
C TYR A 163 -20.50 1.70 -3.01
N ILE A 164 -20.49 0.58 -2.28
CA ILE A 164 -21.51 -0.47 -2.33
C ILE A 164 -22.90 0.07 -1.91
N SER A 165 -22.95 0.97 -0.91
CA SER A 165 -24.20 1.56 -0.43
C SER A 165 -24.94 2.42 -1.47
N ARG A 166 -24.25 2.79 -2.56
CA ARG A 166 -24.85 3.53 -3.69
C ARG A 166 -25.40 2.62 -4.78
N LEU A 167 -25.09 1.32 -4.73
CA LEU A 167 -25.55 0.34 -5.70
C LEU A 167 -26.91 -0.24 -5.28
N PRO A 168 -27.76 -0.65 -6.23
CA PRO A 168 -28.98 -1.40 -5.91
C PRO A 168 -28.64 -2.71 -5.22
N ALA A 169 -29.31 -3.00 -4.10
CA ALA A 169 -29.01 -4.16 -3.24
C ALA A 169 -29.09 -5.54 -3.98
N THR A 170 -29.79 -5.59 -5.09
CA THR A 170 -30.01 -6.81 -5.89
C THR A 170 -29.10 -6.91 -7.13
N SER A 171 -28.16 -6.00 -7.30
CA SER A 171 -27.30 -6.01 -8.48
C SER A 171 -26.21 -7.10 -8.37
N SER A 172 -25.91 -7.76 -9.49
CA SER A 172 -24.76 -8.67 -9.59
C SER A 172 -23.43 -7.97 -9.29
N GLU A 173 -23.39 -6.67 -9.57
CA GLU A 173 -22.25 -5.80 -9.26
C GLU A 173 -21.98 -5.68 -7.76
N THR A 174 -23.04 -5.55 -6.94
CA THR A 174 -22.91 -5.55 -5.47
C THR A 174 -22.25 -6.83 -4.98
N SER A 175 -22.65 -7.98 -5.48
CA SER A 175 -22.07 -9.27 -5.12
C SER A 175 -20.62 -9.40 -5.54
N LEU A 176 -20.25 -8.95 -6.74
CA LEU A 176 -18.87 -8.93 -7.23
C LEU A 176 -17.97 -8.02 -6.39
N GLN A 177 -18.46 -6.84 -6.03
CA GLN A 177 -17.72 -5.90 -5.18
C GLN A 177 -17.50 -6.43 -3.76
N LEU A 178 -18.48 -7.13 -3.19
CA LEU A 178 -18.34 -7.81 -1.89
C LEU A 178 -17.29 -8.92 -1.95
N ILE A 179 -17.29 -9.73 -3.01
CA ILE A 179 -16.27 -10.76 -3.22
C ILE A 179 -14.87 -10.13 -3.38
N ALA A 180 -14.75 -9.05 -4.15
CA ALA A 180 -13.49 -8.33 -4.31
C ALA A 180 -12.98 -7.75 -2.98
N LEU A 181 -13.89 -7.24 -2.13
CA LEU A 181 -13.58 -6.77 -0.79
C LEU A 181 -13.00 -7.89 0.11
N LEU A 182 -13.62 -9.08 0.05
CA LEU A 182 -13.16 -10.22 0.87
C LEU A 182 -11.79 -10.77 0.41
N ARG A 183 -11.37 -10.47 -0.81
CA ARG A 183 -10.07 -10.90 -1.38
C ARG A 183 -8.97 -9.84 -1.25
N SER A 184 -9.31 -8.61 -0.91
CA SER A 184 -8.34 -7.51 -0.72
C SER A 184 -7.74 -7.53 0.68
#